data_be0708d01c78a9d1ebc73aca6b4ad791
#
_entry.id   be0708d01c78a9d1ebc73aca6b4ad791
#
_cell.length_a   1.000
_cell.length_b   1.000
_cell.length_c   1.000
_cell.angle_alpha   90.00
_cell.angle_beta   90.00
_cell.angle_gamma   90.00
#
_symmetry.space_group_name_H-M   'P 1'
#
loop_
_entity.id
_entity.type
_entity.pdbx_description
1 polymer ?
#
loop_
_entity_poly.entity_id
_entity_poly.type
_entity_poly.pdbx_seq_one_letter_code
_entity_poly.pdbx_strand_id
1 'polypeptide(L)'
;MATQYGLFGEAVDPLQEQRERLRRLAARLPKNLFLGTSSWAFPGWRGIVYSAKRTPSELSREGLIEYAQHPLLRAVEIDRSYYAPVPAEDLARYASQVPDEFRFCVKAPATVTSAVLPVRTLEPEPNPDFLSVEVLKRDLLDPIRQHIGSRVGTVILQFPPQPSRFRLSLRVFADRLDQFFAHLPRDFFFSVEVRDPALLGSEYRAVLKGYGVSHAYNFWSSMPMPEEQEKLLPLADASSIVMRLMLPPGTTYDGRRENFRPFDRLHEPQPEMRRQVVNLARRALREEKKVYILANNKAEGSSPLTLQALAELIAETG
;
A
#
# COMPACT_ATOMS: atom_id res chain seq x y z
N MET A 1 -34.84 4.77 -12.70
CA MET A 1 -33.87 5.73 -12.13
C MET A 1 -34.38 7.11 -12.41
N ALA A 2 -34.68 7.90 -11.41
CA ALA A 2 -35.15 9.27 -11.61
C ALA A 2 -33.98 10.18 -11.98
N THR A 3 -34.01 10.79 -13.13
CA THR A 3 -33.03 11.79 -13.58
C THR A 3 -33.30 13.10 -12.86
N GLN A 4 -32.41 13.54 -12.02
CA GLN A 4 -32.50 14.82 -11.35
C GLN A 4 -31.97 15.91 -12.29
N TYR A 5 -32.78 16.91 -12.63
CA TYR A 5 -32.42 18.05 -13.48
C TYR A 5 -31.81 19.16 -12.62
N GLY A 6 -30.70 19.75 -13.06
CA GLY A 6 -30.11 20.95 -12.49
C GLY A 6 -30.95 22.19 -12.79
N LEU A 7 -30.64 23.35 -12.18
CA LEU A 7 -31.37 24.63 -12.26
C LEU A 7 -31.56 25.20 -13.70
N PHE A 8 -30.88 24.61 -14.71
CA PHE A 8 -30.97 25.00 -16.14
C PHE A 8 -31.35 23.84 -17.06
N GLY A 9 -31.90 22.73 -16.51
CA GLY A 9 -32.40 21.62 -17.32
C GLY A 9 -31.35 20.66 -17.91
N GLU A 10 -30.05 20.84 -17.65
CA GLU A 10 -29.03 19.88 -18.01
C GLU A 10 -28.96 18.77 -16.97
N ALA A 11 -28.96 17.51 -17.42
CA ALA A 11 -28.78 16.35 -16.57
C ALA A 11 -27.37 16.38 -15.97
N VAL A 12 -27.27 16.54 -14.65
CA VAL A 12 -25.99 16.49 -13.94
C VAL A 12 -25.43 15.08 -14.05
N ASP A 13 -24.21 14.94 -14.58
CA ASP A 13 -23.49 13.66 -14.61
C ASP A 13 -23.31 13.15 -13.17
N PRO A 14 -23.87 11.98 -12.80
CA PRO A 14 -23.76 11.44 -11.43
C PRO A 14 -22.32 11.27 -10.96
N LEU A 15 -21.40 11.00 -11.86
CA LEU A 15 -19.97 10.88 -11.57
C LEU A 15 -19.37 12.25 -11.22
N GLN A 16 -19.82 13.31 -11.88
CA GLN A 16 -19.36 14.67 -11.61
C GLN A 16 -19.84 15.16 -10.23
N GLU A 17 -21.10 14.90 -9.88
CA GLU A 17 -21.64 15.21 -8.55
C GLU A 17 -20.91 14.45 -7.44
N GLN A 18 -20.66 13.16 -7.66
CA GLN A 18 -19.87 12.35 -6.74
C GLN A 18 -18.46 12.91 -6.56
N ARG A 19 -17.77 13.25 -7.65
CA ARG A 19 -16.42 13.85 -7.60
C ARG A 19 -16.40 15.17 -6.83
N GLU A 20 -17.43 15.99 -6.97
CA GLU A 20 -17.54 17.25 -6.24
C GLU A 20 -17.71 17.02 -4.72
N ARG A 21 -18.56 16.06 -4.34
CA ARG A 21 -18.68 15.63 -2.93
C ARG A 21 -17.33 15.16 -2.38
N LEU A 22 -16.59 14.35 -3.15
CA LEU A 22 -15.28 13.85 -2.74
C LEU A 22 -14.23 14.96 -2.67
N ARG A 23 -14.28 16.00 -3.52
CA ARG A 23 -13.40 17.18 -3.40
C ARG A 23 -13.65 17.94 -2.09
N ARG A 24 -14.93 18.14 -1.71
CA ARG A 24 -15.25 18.75 -0.40
C ARG A 24 -14.74 17.92 0.77
N LEU A 25 -14.80 16.59 0.68
CA LEU A 25 -14.23 15.70 1.68
C LEU A 25 -12.70 15.81 1.71
N ALA A 26 -12.05 15.76 0.55
CA ALA A 26 -10.59 15.85 0.42
C ALA A 26 -10.02 17.16 1.00
N ALA A 27 -10.76 18.29 0.84
CA ALA A 27 -10.36 19.58 1.39
C ALA A 27 -10.32 19.62 2.93
N ARG A 28 -10.98 18.68 3.61
CA ARG A 28 -10.99 18.53 5.07
C ARG A 28 -9.89 17.60 5.59
N LEU A 29 -9.19 16.90 4.70
CA LEU A 29 -8.14 15.95 5.09
C LEU A 29 -6.78 16.64 5.21
N PRO A 30 -5.94 16.20 6.17
CA PRO A 30 -4.56 16.70 6.31
C PRO A 30 -3.71 16.46 5.06
N LYS A 31 -2.86 17.43 4.70
CA LYS A 31 -2.00 17.35 3.51
C LYS A 31 -0.96 16.24 3.55
N ASN A 32 -0.58 15.80 4.74
CA ASN A 32 0.36 14.70 4.99
C ASN A 32 -0.29 13.31 5.03
N LEU A 33 -1.60 13.20 4.73
CA LEU A 33 -2.31 11.94 4.52
C LEU A 33 -2.30 11.55 3.04
N PHE A 34 -1.83 10.34 2.74
CA PHE A 34 -1.78 9.75 1.41
C PHE A 34 -2.61 8.46 1.38
N LEU A 35 -3.79 8.56 0.78
CA LEU A 35 -4.66 7.39 0.55
C LEU A 35 -4.33 6.80 -0.82
N GLY A 36 -4.19 5.48 -0.89
CA GLY A 36 -3.84 4.79 -2.12
C GLY A 36 -4.27 3.33 -2.13
N THR A 37 -4.25 2.75 -3.29
CA THR A 37 -4.60 1.33 -3.50
C THR A 37 -3.36 0.51 -3.84
N SER A 38 -3.40 -0.80 -3.60
CA SER A 38 -2.28 -1.71 -3.91
C SER A 38 -2.06 -1.95 -5.41
N SER A 39 -2.91 -1.45 -6.28
CA SER A 39 -2.81 -1.38 -7.74
C SER A 39 -3.95 -0.51 -8.27
N TRP A 40 -3.90 -0.14 -9.54
CA TRP A 40 -4.92 0.71 -10.18
C TRP A 40 -5.68 0.03 -11.34
N ALA A 41 -5.23 -1.10 -11.85
CA ALA A 41 -5.75 -1.71 -13.06
C ALA A 41 -6.97 -2.62 -12.83
N PHE A 42 -8.04 -2.07 -12.23
CA PHE A 42 -9.28 -2.81 -11.93
C PHE A 42 -10.48 -2.26 -12.70
N PRO A 43 -10.97 -2.95 -13.77
CA PRO A 43 -12.15 -2.55 -14.56
C PRO A 43 -13.44 -2.36 -13.73
N GLY A 44 -13.58 -3.09 -12.62
CA GLY A 44 -14.73 -2.99 -11.73
C GLY A 44 -14.86 -1.64 -11.00
N TRP A 45 -13.85 -0.78 -11.05
CA TRP A 45 -13.92 0.57 -10.48
C TRP A 45 -14.56 1.59 -11.42
N ARG A 46 -15.19 1.13 -12.50
CA ARG A 46 -16.01 2.00 -13.34
C ARG A 46 -17.15 2.62 -12.53
N GLY A 47 -17.33 3.93 -12.68
CA GLY A 47 -18.30 4.71 -11.88
C GLY A 47 -17.83 5.07 -10.46
N ILE A 48 -16.63 4.58 -10.05
CA ILE A 48 -15.99 4.93 -8.77
C ILE A 48 -14.73 5.76 -9.06
N VAL A 49 -13.81 5.21 -9.83
CA VAL A 49 -12.54 5.84 -10.22
C VAL A 49 -12.55 6.18 -11.70
N TYR A 50 -13.01 5.26 -12.55
CA TYR A 50 -12.99 5.37 -14.02
C TYR A 50 -14.35 5.71 -14.56
N SER A 51 -14.40 6.64 -15.53
CA SER A 51 -15.62 7.05 -16.23
C SER A 51 -16.06 6.03 -17.27
N ALA A 52 -15.11 5.40 -17.99
CA ALA A 52 -15.37 4.50 -19.09
C ALA A 52 -15.02 3.04 -18.76
N LYS A 53 -15.64 2.11 -19.49
CA LYS A 53 -15.26 0.69 -19.50
C LYS A 53 -13.90 0.54 -20.21
N ARG A 54 -12.92 -0.02 -19.50
CA ARG A 54 -11.56 -0.30 -20.01
C ARG A 54 -11.12 -1.70 -19.60
N THR A 55 -10.22 -2.28 -20.38
CA THR A 55 -9.59 -3.56 -20.05
C THR A 55 -8.50 -3.39 -18.98
N PRO A 56 -8.10 -4.46 -18.26
CA PRO A 56 -6.97 -4.40 -17.34
C PRO A 56 -5.68 -3.90 -18.00
N SER A 57 -5.42 -4.26 -19.25
CA SER A 57 -4.24 -3.83 -20.01
C SER A 57 -4.25 -2.33 -20.30
N GLU A 58 -5.38 -1.77 -20.75
CA GLU A 58 -5.54 -0.33 -20.96
C GLU A 58 -5.37 0.45 -19.65
N LEU A 59 -5.99 -0.03 -18.56
CA LEU A 59 -5.85 0.59 -17.25
C LEU A 59 -4.42 0.51 -16.71
N SER A 60 -3.72 -0.59 -16.94
CA SER A 60 -2.31 -0.71 -16.55
C SER A 60 -1.42 0.31 -17.26
N ARG A 61 -1.73 0.63 -18.52
CA ARG A 61 -0.96 1.58 -19.33
C ARG A 61 -1.30 3.05 -19.07
N GLU A 62 -2.59 3.37 -18.98
CA GLU A 62 -3.10 4.76 -19.03
C GLU A 62 -4.02 5.12 -17.86
N GLY A 63 -4.36 4.15 -17.03
CA GLY A 63 -5.35 4.34 -15.96
C GLY A 63 -4.90 5.31 -14.86
N LEU A 64 -3.60 5.53 -14.70
CA LEU A 64 -3.09 6.46 -13.70
C LEU A 64 -3.50 7.91 -13.96
N ILE A 65 -3.73 8.31 -15.22
CA ILE A 65 -4.19 9.65 -15.57
C ILE A 65 -5.53 9.95 -14.86
N GLU A 66 -6.49 9.03 -14.96
CA GLU A 66 -7.81 9.22 -14.36
C GLU A 66 -7.81 8.87 -12.85
N TYR A 67 -7.00 7.89 -12.45
CA TYR A 67 -6.80 7.52 -11.05
C TYR A 67 -6.27 8.70 -10.22
N ALA A 68 -5.28 9.43 -10.71
CA ALA A 68 -4.70 10.58 -10.03
C ALA A 68 -5.64 11.82 -10.00
N GLN A 69 -6.69 11.83 -10.83
CA GLN A 69 -7.75 12.85 -10.78
C GLN A 69 -8.82 12.56 -9.71
N HIS A 70 -8.81 11.36 -9.11
CA HIS A 70 -9.73 11.03 -8.04
C HIS A 70 -9.36 11.81 -6.78
N PRO A 71 -10.29 12.61 -6.18
CA PRO A 71 -9.96 13.60 -5.14
C PRO A 71 -9.27 13.03 -3.89
N LEU A 72 -9.54 11.76 -3.55
CA LEU A 72 -9.00 11.11 -2.34
C LEU A 72 -7.72 10.33 -2.61
N LEU A 73 -7.45 9.93 -3.87
CA LEU A 73 -6.35 9.02 -4.18
C LEU A 73 -5.07 9.79 -4.53
N ARG A 74 -4.20 9.94 -3.56
CA ARG A 74 -2.94 10.68 -3.66
C ARG A 74 -1.70 9.78 -3.67
N ALA A 75 -1.90 8.48 -3.57
CA ALA A 75 -0.84 7.48 -3.67
C ALA A 75 -1.33 6.23 -4.40
N VAL A 76 -0.38 5.42 -4.84
CA VAL A 76 -0.65 4.07 -5.36
C VAL A 76 0.58 3.18 -5.11
N GLU A 77 0.34 1.89 -4.93
CA GLU A 77 1.42 0.92 -4.82
C GLU A 77 1.78 0.36 -6.20
N ILE A 78 3.08 0.28 -6.49
CA ILE A 78 3.62 -0.48 -7.62
C ILE A 78 3.92 -1.89 -7.09
N ASP A 79 2.92 -2.79 -7.16
CA ASP A 79 3.02 -4.17 -6.66
C ASP A 79 3.75 -5.10 -7.65
N ARG A 80 3.73 -4.80 -8.96
CA ARG A 80 4.36 -5.65 -9.98
C ARG A 80 5.87 -5.79 -9.82
N SER A 81 6.53 -4.79 -9.23
CA SER A 81 7.97 -4.82 -8.91
C SER A 81 8.38 -5.94 -7.95
N TYR A 82 7.43 -6.50 -7.21
CA TYR A 82 7.64 -7.68 -6.37
C TYR A 82 7.97 -8.94 -7.18
N TYR A 83 7.37 -9.07 -8.38
CA TYR A 83 7.45 -10.28 -9.21
C TYR A 83 8.56 -10.20 -10.24
N ALA A 84 8.85 -9.02 -10.75
CA ALA A 84 9.90 -8.77 -11.74
C ALA A 84 10.30 -7.29 -11.75
N PRO A 85 11.53 -6.94 -12.17
CA PRO A 85 11.92 -5.56 -12.41
C PRO A 85 10.95 -4.86 -13.36
N VAL A 86 10.59 -3.61 -13.03
CA VAL A 86 9.69 -2.81 -13.86
C VAL A 86 10.52 -2.12 -14.94
N PRO A 87 10.18 -2.26 -16.25
CA PRO A 87 10.90 -1.58 -17.31
C PRO A 87 10.97 -0.06 -17.09
N ALA A 88 12.11 0.53 -17.43
CA ALA A 88 12.37 1.96 -17.27
C ALA A 88 11.30 2.84 -17.97
N GLU A 89 10.89 2.44 -19.16
CA GLU A 89 9.82 3.09 -19.95
C GLU A 89 8.46 3.07 -19.22
N ASP A 90 8.14 1.97 -18.50
CA ASP A 90 6.92 1.87 -17.69
C ASP A 90 6.99 2.82 -16.50
N LEU A 91 8.14 2.87 -15.78
CA LEU A 91 8.33 3.78 -14.66
C LEU A 91 8.22 5.25 -15.09
N ALA A 92 8.86 5.62 -16.20
CA ALA A 92 8.77 6.97 -16.76
C ALA A 92 7.33 7.32 -17.18
N ARG A 93 6.62 6.37 -17.80
CA ARG A 93 5.21 6.53 -18.15
C ARG A 93 4.33 6.69 -16.92
N TYR A 94 4.53 5.93 -15.85
CA TYR A 94 3.78 6.11 -14.60
C TYR A 94 3.99 7.51 -14.01
N ALA A 95 5.24 7.97 -13.96
CA ALA A 95 5.56 9.29 -13.45
C ALA A 95 4.93 10.42 -14.27
N SER A 96 4.87 10.28 -15.61
CA SER A 96 4.29 11.31 -16.48
C SER A 96 2.75 11.43 -16.41
N GLN A 97 2.08 10.44 -15.83
CA GLN A 97 0.61 10.38 -15.73
C GLN A 97 0.05 11.01 -14.45
N VAL A 98 0.91 11.39 -13.51
CA VAL A 98 0.48 11.86 -12.18
C VAL A 98 1.13 13.20 -11.83
N PRO A 99 0.48 14.04 -11.01
CA PRO A 99 1.07 15.31 -10.55
C PRO A 99 2.27 15.10 -9.62
N ASP A 100 3.03 16.18 -9.38
CA ASP A 100 4.26 16.14 -8.57
C ASP A 100 4.01 15.75 -7.10
N GLU A 101 2.85 16.07 -6.57
CA GLU A 101 2.44 15.75 -5.20
C GLU A 101 1.97 14.30 -5.03
N PHE A 102 1.77 13.56 -6.11
CA PHE A 102 1.37 12.15 -6.06
C PHE A 102 2.54 11.27 -5.58
N ARG A 103 2.24 10.18 -4.88
CA ARG A 103 3.26 9.30 -4.33
C ARG A 103 3.09 7.85 -4.79
N PHE A 104 4.21 7.27 -5.24
CA PHE A 104 4.32 5.85 -5.50
C PHE A 104 4.92 5.14 -4.27
N CYS A 105 4.20 4.16 -3.75
CA CYS A 105 4.72 3.22 -2.76
C CYS A 105 5.21 2.00 -3.52
N VAL A 106 6.52 1.75 -3.53
CA VAL A 106 7.09 0.75 -4.44
C VAL A 106 7.51 -0.48 -3.67
N LYS A 107 7.01 -1.65 -4.08
CA LYS A 107 7.28 -2.89 -3.40
C LYS A 107 8.62 -3.47 -3.83
N ALA A 108 9.46 -3.83 -2.86
CA ALA A 108 10.75 -4.47 -3.15
C ALA A 108 10.56 -5.85 -3.80
N PRO A 109 11.49 -6.29 -4.66
CA PRO A 109 11.44 -7.59 -5.30
C PRO A 109 11.41 -8.76 -4.31
N ALA A 110 10.65 -9.81 -4.63
CA ALA A 110 10.61 -11.05 -3.84
C ALA A 110 12.00 -11.70 -3.71
N THR A 111 12.86 -11.54 -4.71
CA THR A 111 14.28 -11.98 -4.66
C THR A 111 15.06 -11.36 -3.51
N VAL A 112 14.66 -10.17 -3.04
CA VAL A 112 15.31 -9.53 -1.89
C VAL A 112 14.60 -9.86 -0.57
N THR A 113 13.27 -10.03 -0.59
CA THR A 113 12.48 -10.14 0.65
C THR A 113 12.01 -11.54 1.00
N SER A 114 12.20 -12.54 0.11
CA SER A 114 11.88 -13.94 0.39
C SER A 114 13.14 -14.72 0.71
N ALA A 115 13.17 -15.41 1.85
CA ALA A 115 14.29 -16.28 2.24
C ALA A 115 14.40 -17.56 1.40
N VAL A 116 13.35 -17.87 0.64
CA VAL A 116 13.31 -19.01 -0.27
C VAL A 116 12.97 -18.56 -1.68
N LEU A 117 13.51 -19.24 -2.67
CA LEU A 117 13.16 -19.01 -4.07
C LEU A 117 11.67 -19.31 -4.30
N PRO A 118 10.99 -18.58 -5.22
CA PRO A 118 9.64 -18.92 -5.63
C PRO A 118 9.60 -20.36 -6.13
N VAL A 119 8.69 -21.16 -5.58
CA VAL A 119 8.62 -22.60 -5.86
C VAL A 119 8.31 -22.83 -7.34
N ARG A 120 9.33 -23.16 -8.12
CA ARG A 120 9.19 -23.81 -9.44
C ARG A 120 9.42 -25.32 -9.34
N THR A 121 9.90 -25.79 -8.18
CA THR A 121 10.19 -27.17 -7.85
C THR A 121 9.40 -27.60 -6.62
N LEU A 122 9.25 -28.92 -6.41
CA LEU A 122 8.49 -29.50 -5.29
C LEU A 122 9.07 -29.16 -3.91
N GLU A 123 10.34 -28.74 -3.84
CA GLU A 123 11.00 -28.35 -2.60
C GLU A 123 11.46 -26.88 -2.63
N PRO A 124 11.21 -26.11 -1.56
CA PRO A 124 11.74 -24.76 -1.41
C PRO A 124 13.28 -24.80 -1.27
N GLU A 125 13.96 -23.93 -2.01
CA GLU A 125 15.42 -23.76 -1.93
C GLU A 125 15.77 -22.42 -1.27
N PRO A 126 16.91 -22.34 -0.54
CA PRO A 126 17.40 -21.08 -0.01
C PRO A 126 17.61 -20.05 -1.13
N ASN A 127 17.21 -18.82 -0.88
CA ASN A 127 17.41 -17.72 -1.82
C ASN A 127 18.78 -17.04 -1.53
N PRO A 128 19.76 -17.11 -2.42
CA PRO A 128 21.08 -16.49 -2.23
C PRO A 128 21.00 -14.95 -2.23
N ASP A 129 19.98 -14.36 -2.87
CA ASP A 129 19.78 -12.91 -2.98
C ASP A 129 18.93 -12.34 -1.84
N PHE A 130 18.59 -13.16 -0.84
CA PHE A 130 17.82 -12.69 0.32
C PHE A 130 18.58 -11.60 1.07
N LEU A 131 17.97 -10.40 1.15
CA LEU A 131 18.57 -9.18 1.72
C LEU A 131 19.84 -8.71 0.98
N SER A 132 19.93 -8.96 -0.33
CA SER A 132 20.99 -8.41 -1.17
C SER A 132 20.73 -6.93 -1.49
N VAL A 133 21.65 -6.08 -1.04
CA VAL A 133 21.62 -4.62 -1.31
C VAL A 133 21.88 -4.36 -2.80
N GLU A 134 22.77 -5.12 -3.42
CA GLU A 134 23.16 -4.99 -4.83
C GLU A 134 21.95 -5.29 -5.73
N VAL A 135 21.22 -6.38 -5.46
CA VAL A 135 20.01 -6.74 -6.20
C VAL A 135 18.94 -5.68 -6.01
N LEU A 136 18.73 -5.20 -4.76
CA LEU A 136 17.73 -4.14 -4.50
C LEU A 136 18.08 -2.85 -5.23
N LYS A 137 19.34 -2.44 -5.25
CA LYS A 137 19.79 -1.25 -5.98
C LYS A 137 19.56 -1.40 -7.48
N ARG A 138 20.09 -2.46 -8.07
CA ARG A 138 20.05 -2.70 -9.53
C ARG A 138 18.59 -2.82 -10.03
N ASP A 139 17.77 -3.62 -9.35
CA ASP A 139 16.45 -4.01 -9.84
C ASP A 139 15.33 -3.07 -9.42
N LEU A 140 15.57 -2.18 -8.44
CA LEU A 140 14.56 -1.28 -7.94
C LEU A 140 15.05 0.15 -7.68
N LEU A 141 16.03 0.36 -6.77
CA LEU A 141 16.31 1.70 -6.26
C LEU A 141 16.85 2.63 -7.35
N ASP A 142 17.79 2.19 -8.18
CA ASP A 142 18.37 3.00 -9.25
C ASP A 142 17.32 3.30 -10.35
N PRO A 143 16.52 2.33 -10.84
CA PRO A 143 15.42 2.61 -11.77
C PRO A 143 14.40 3.61 -11.22
N ILE A 144 13.89 3.44 -9.97
CA ILE A 144 12.89 4.37 -9.44
C ILE A 144 13.47 5.76 -9.12
N ARG A 145 14.74 5.84 -8.72
CA ARG A 145 15.43 7.13 -8.55
C ARG A 145 15.48 7.91 -9.86
N GLN A 146 15.83 7.23 -10.95
CA GLN A 146 15.99 7.82 -12.26
C GLN A 146 14.66 8.23 -12.90
N HIS A 147 13.62 7.40 -12.78
CA HIS A 147 12.39 7.54 -13.57
C HIS A 147 11.17 8.03 -12.78
N ILE A 148 11.13 7.82 -11.47
CA ILE A 148 10.05 8.30 -10.56
C ILE A 148 10.50 9.51 -9.74
N GLY A 149 11.75 9.50 -9.28
CA GLY A 149 12.36 10.61 -8.56
C GLY A 149 11.62 10.96 -7.27
N SER A 150 11.33 12.24 -7.08
CA SER A 150 10.69 12.78 -5.86
C SER A 150 9.28 12.26 -5.60
N ARG A 151 8.65 11.59 -6.56
CA ARG A 151 7.33 10.98 -6.39
C ARG A 151 7.38 9.63 -5.67
N VAL A 152 8.58 9.09 -5.34
CA VAL A 152 8.69 7.91 -4.47
C VAL A 152 8.25 8.30 -3.06
N GLY A 153 7.21 7.66 -2.55
CA GLY A 153 6.69 7.85 -1.18
C GLY A 153 7.43 6.98 -0.18
N THR A 154 7.47 5.68 -0.43
CA THR A 154 8.20 4.70 0.39
C THR A 154 8.54 3.45 -0.43
N VAL A 155 9.63 2.79 -0.07
CA VAL A 155 9.97 1.45 -0.56
C VAL A 155 9.50 0.43 0.48
N ILE A 156 8.61 -0.47 0.08
CA ILE A 156 8.00 -1.46 0.98
C ILE A 156 8.76 -2.78 0.88
N LEU A 157 9.46 -3.14 1.93
CA LEU A 157 10.12 -4.43 2.10
C LEU A 157 9.14 -5.41 2.73
N GLN A 158 8.37 -6.14 1.90
CA GLN A 158 7.38 -7.10 2.38
C GLN A 158 8.01 -8.48 2.49
N PHE A 159 8.12 -8.99 3.71
CA PHE A 159 8.60 -10.34 4.03
C PHE A 159 7.42 -11.31 4.13
N PRO A 160 7.30 -12.29 3.20
CA PRO A 160 6.23 -13.28 3.25
C PRO A 160 6.46 -14.26 4.42
N PRO A 161 5.41 -15.01 4.84
CA PRO A 161 5.59 -16.12 5.76
C PRO A 161 6.62 -17.11 5.22
N GLN A 162 7.52 -17.57 6.07
CA GLN A 162 8.56 -18.52 5.67
C GLN A 162 8.11 -19.97 5.96
N PRO A 163 8.43 -20.91 5.06
CA PRO A 163 8.25 -22.34 5.36
C PRO A 163 8.99 -22.72 6.65
N SER A 164 8.44 -23.60 7.46
CA SER A 164 8.96 -23.94 8.79
C SER A 164 10.45 -24.31 8.79
N ARG A 165 10.92 -25.01 7.75
CA ARG A 165 12.34 -25.40 7.58
C ARG A 165 13.28 -24.21 7.41
N PHE A 166 12.80 -23.07 6.88
CA PHE A 166 13.60 -21.87 6.58
C PHE A 166 13.25 -20.69 7.49
N ARG A 167 12.41 -20.92 8.51
CA ARG A 167 11.95 -19.87 9.41
C ARG A 167 13.12 -19.36 10.25
N LEU A 168 13.42 -18.09 10.08
CA LEU A 168 14.42 -17.40 10.89
C LEU A 168 13.83 -17.10 12.27
N SER A 169 14.67 -17.23 13.31
CA SER A 169 14.33 -16.66 14.62
C SER A 169 14.31 -15.13 14.54
N LEU A 170 13.58 -14.49 15.45
CA LEU A 170 13.52 -13.03 15.55
C LEU A 170 14.92 -12.39 15.57
N ARG A 171 15.82 -12.93 16.40
CA ARG A 171 17.20 -12.43 16.51
C ARG A 171 17.95 -12.51 15.19
N VAL A 172 17.95 -13.68 14.55
CA VAL A 172 18.67 -13.87 13.26
C VAL A 172 18.09 -12.96 12.18
N PHE A 173 16.78 -12.78 12.17
CA PHE A 173 16.13 -11.85 11.24
C PHE A 173 16.54 -10.39 11.51
N ALA A 174 16.54 -9.97 12.76
CA ALA A 174 16.95 -8.63 13.17
C ALA A 174 18.43 -8.36 12.83
N ASP A 175 19.34 -9.30 13.15
CA ASP A 175 20.76 -9.18 12.83
C ASP A 175 21.00 -9.04 11.31
N ARG A 176 20.28 -9.79 10.48
CA ARG A 176 20.35 -9.67 9.02
C ARG A 176 19.77 -8.35 8.50
N LEU A 177 18.68 -7.88 9.08
CA LEU A 177 18.11 -6.57 8.74
C LEU A 177 19.06 -5.43 9.10
N ASP A 178 19.73 -5.51 10.24
CA ASP A 178 20.73 -4.54 10.68
C ASP A 178 21.87 -4.41 9.64
N GLN A 179 22.45 -5.54 9.25
CA GLN A 179 23.47 -5.59 8.21
C GLN A 179 22.97 -5.03 6.87
N PHE A 180 21.75 -5.37 6.48
CA PHE A 180 21.14 -4.89 5.25
C PHE A 180 20.94 -3.37 5.26
N PHE A 181 20.33 -2.82 6.32
CA PHE A 181 20.09 -1.38 6.43
C PHE A 181 21.35 -0.55 6.57
N ALA A 182 22.43 -1.11 7.13
CA ALA A 182 23.72 -0.44 7.23
C ALA A 182 24.29 -0.03 5.87
N HIS A 183 23.93 -0.75 4.80
CA HIS A 183 24.45 -0.54 3.44
C HIS A 183 23.44 0.08 2.46
N LEU A 184 22.21 0.36 2.92
CA LEU A 184 21.19 1.00 2.08
C LEU A 184 21.42 2.52 1.96
N PRO A 185 21.07 3.11 0.79
CA PRO A 185 21.10 4.56 0.60
C PRO A 185 20.09 5.25 1.52
N ARG A 186 20.39 6.47 1.94
CA ARG A 186 19.58 7.25 2.90
C ARG A 186 18.57 8.19 2.25
N ASP A 187 18.54 8.23 0.93
CA ASP A 187 17.65 9.11 0.14
C ASP A 187 16.25 8.49 -0.11
N PHE A 188 16.00 7.29 0.38
CA PHE A 188 14.70 6.63 0.33
C PHE A 188 14.10 6.47 1.73
N PHE A 189 12.78 6.59 1.82
CA PHE A 189 12.03 6.11 2.98
C PHE A 189 11.73 4.62 2.79
N PHE A 190 12.12 3.82 3.76
CA PHE A 190 11.84 2.38 3.77
C PHE A 190 10.76 2.06 4.80
N SER A 191 9.91 1.10 4.47
CA SER A 191 8.98 0.47 5.40
C SER A 191 9.07 -1.04 5.32
N VAL A 192 9.02 -1.70 6.47
CA VAL A 192 9.09 -3.16 6.57
C VAL A 192 7.72 -3.71 6.94
N GLU A 193 7.20 -4.60 6.09
CA GLU A 193 6.02 -5.41 6.38
C GLU A 193 6.43 -6.85 6.63
N VAL A 194 6.22 -7.35 7.83
CA VAL A 194 6.34 -8.78 8.14
C VAL A 194 4.96 -9.43 8.14
N ARG A 195 4.87 -10.68 7.67
CA ARG A 195 3.64 -11.49 7.64
C ARG A 195 3.75 -12.73 8.52
N ASP A 196 4.72 -12.75 9.41
CA ASP A 196 4.90 -13.72 10.48
C ASP A 196 4.91 -12.99 11.81
N PRO A 197 3.91 -13.19 12.70
CA PRO A 197 3.83 -12.50 13.98
C PRO A 197 5.01 -12.83 14.90
N ALA A 198 5.69 -13.96 14.71
CA ALA A 198 6.88 -14.33 15.48
C ALA A 198 8.07 -13.39 15.25
N LEU A 199 8.04 -12.57 14.19
CA LEU A 199 9.07 -11.57 13.90
C LEU A 199 8.78 -10.20 14.54
N LEU A 200 7.64 -10.02 15.23
CA LEU A 200 7.33 -8.81 15.97
C LEU A 200 7.99 -8.88 17.37
N GLY A 201 8.98 -8.05 17.65
CA GLY A 201 9.64 -8.04 18.96
C GLY A 201 10.66 -6.92 19.10
N SER A 202 11.32 -6.90 20.27
CA SER A 202 12.24 -5.83 20.67
C SER A 202 13.45 -5.68 19.77
N GLU A 203 14.02 -6.78 19.32
CA GLU A 203 15.20 -6.78 18.43
C GLU A 203 14.86 -6.20 17.07
N TYR A 204 13.73 -6.60 16.47
CA TYR A 204 13.23 -6.04 15.23
C TYR A 204 12.93 -4.54 15.37
N ARG A 205 12.25 -4.13 16.47
CA ARG A 205 11.99 -2.73 16.77
C ARG A 205 13.28 -1.92 16.88
N ALA A 206 14.30 -2.44 17.59
CA ALA A 206 15.57 -1.75 17.78
C ALA A 206 16.25 -1.44 16.45
N VAL A 207 16.26 -2.40 15.52
CA VAL A 207 16.83 -2.22 14.17
C VAL A 207 16.05 -1.14 13.41
N LEU A 208 14.74 -1.24 13.30
CA LEU A 208 13.95 -0.25 12.57
C LEU A 208 14.17 1.16 13.11
N LYS A 209 14.12 1.32 14.43
CA LYS A 209 14.35 2.60 15.10
C LYS A 209 15.76 3.15 14.83
N GLY A 210 16.78 2.29 14.88
CA GLY A 210 18.18 2.67 14.65
C GLY A 210 18.42 3.26 13.26
N TYR A 211 17.66 2.80 12.26
CA TYR A 211 17.79 3.28 10.87
C TYR A 211 16.68 4.25 10.44
N GLY A 212 15.73 4.59 11.30
CA GLY A 212 14.59 5.45 10.97
C GLY A 212 13.63 4.80 9.97
N VAL A 213 13.57 3.46 9.95
CA VAL A 213 12.72 2.68 9.06
C VAL A 213 11.35 2.46 9.73
N SER A 214 10.28 2.60 8.96
CA SER A 214 8.92 2.41 9.48
C SER A 214 8.53 0.93 9.48
N HIS A 215 7.82 0.48 10.53
CA HIS A 215 7.00 -0.72 10.42
C HIS A 215 5.75 -0.41 9.59
N ALA A 216 5.41 -1.28 8.64
CA ALA A 216 4.15 -1.20 7.91
C ALA A 216 3.07 -1.99 8.68
N TYR A 217 2.20 -1.28 9.39
CA TYR A 217 1.07 -1.89 10.10
C TYR A 217 0.13 -2.53 9.09
N ASN A 218 -0.03 -3.82 9.15
CA ASN A 218 -0.81 -4.54 8.16
C ASN A 218 -2.06 -5.19 8.74
N PHE A 219 -3.11 -5.21 7.93
CA PHE A 219 -4.29 -6.01 8.15
C PHE A 219 -4.15 -7.25 7.25
N TRP A 220 -3.54 -8.29 7.81
CA TRP A 220 -3.20 -9.53 7.11
C TRP A 220 -3.63 -10.75 7.91
N SER A 221 -4.04 -11.82 7.21
CA SER A 221 -4.75 -12.98 7.75
C SER A 221 -4.10 -13.65 8.96
N SER A 222 -2.78 -13.64 9.09
CA SER A 222 -2.03 -14.28 10.19
C SER A 222 -1.46 -13.28 11.20
N MET A 223 -1.66 -11.98 10.99
CA MET A 223 -1.07 -10.94 11.84
C MET A 223 -2.05 -10.44 12.90
N PRO A 224 -1.57 -9.99 14.05
CA PRO A 224 -2.40 -9.27 15.01
C PRO A 224 -2.96 -7.99 14.38
N MET A 225 -4.01 -7.45 14.97
CA MET A 225 -4.65 -6.22 14.52
C MET A 225 -3.70 -5.02 14.63
N PRO A 226 -3.87 -3.95 13.81
CA PRO A 226 -2.92 -2.84 13.74
C PRO A 226 -2.58 -2.17 15.07
N GLU A 227 -3.55 -1.99 15.99
CA GLU A 227 -3.28 -1.42 17.32
C GLU A 227 -2.46 -2.37 18.22
N GLU A 228 -2.56 -3.69 18.01
CA GLU A 228 -1.73 -4.66 18.73
C GLU A 228 -0.29 -4.66 18.20
N GLN A 229 -0.11 -4.49 16.88
CA GLN A 229 1.21 -4.29 16.29
C GLN A 229 1.84 -3.00 16.84
N GLU A 230 1.05 -1.93 16.99
CA GLU A 230 1.55 -0.64 17.50
C GLU A 230 2.01 -0.70 18.96
N LYS A 231 1.43 -1.54 19.79
CA LYS A 231 1.93 -1.75 21.15
C LYS A 231 3.37 -2.29 21.18
N LEU A 232 3.75 -3.09 20.19
CA LEU A 232 5.09 -3.66 20.06
C LEU A 232 6.04 -2.73 19.29
N LEU A 233 5.51 -1.98 18.33
CA LEU A 233 6.23 -1.14 17.38
C LEU A 233 5.60 0.26 17.35
N PRO A 234 5.86 1.11 18.37
CA PRO A 234 5.19 2.38 18.55
C PRO A 234 5.35 3.34 17.36
N LEU A 235 4.29 4.06 17.01
CA LEU A 235 4.29 5.12 16.00
C LEU A 235 5.40 6.14 16.22
N ALA A 236 5.74 6.41 17.48
CA ALA A 236 6.76 7.39 17.87
C ALA A 236 8.16 7.06 17.33
N ASP A 237 8.46 5.79 17.06
CA ASP A 237 9.78 5.36 16.60
C ASP A 237 10.03 5.64 15.10
N ALA A 238 9.00 6.04 14.34
CA ALA A 238 9.08 6.25 12.88
C ALA A 238 8.74 7.68 12.47
N SER A 239 9.37 8.18 11.41
CA SER A 239 9.11 9.51 10.82
C SER A 239 7.92 9.54 9.86
N SER A 240 7.54 8.38 9.33
CA SER A 240 6.38 8.17 8.49
C SER A 240 5.65 6.89 8.88
N ILE A 241 4.35 6.82 8.60
CA ILE A 241 3.52 5.68 8.95
C ILE A 241 2.95 5.07 7.69
N VAL A 242 3.07 3.75 7.58
CA VAL A 242 2.49 2.97 6.48
C VAL A 242 1.49 1.98 7.06
N MET A 243 0.29 1.96 6.53
CA MET A 243 -0.75 0.99 6.86
C MET A 243 -1.18 0.26 5.60
N ARG A 244 -1.14 -1.07 5.61
CA ARG A 244 -1.51 -1.90 4.46
C ARG A 244 -2.71 -2.79 4.79
N LEU A 245 -3.85 -2.50 4.16
CA LEU A 245 -5.13 -3.17 4.40
C LEU A 245 -5.35 -4.22 3.32
N MET A 246 -4.94 -5.46 3.57
CA MET A 246 -4.77 -6.47 2.54
C MET A 246 -5.80 -7.60 2.62
N LEU A 247 -5.91 -8.27 3.78
CA LEU A 247 -6.69 -9.50 3.92
C LEU A 247 -7.09 -9.69 5.39
N PRO A 248 -8.39 -9.81 5.70
CA PRO A 248 -8.87 -10.00 7.07
C PRO A 248 -8.33 -11.28 7.71
N PRO A 249 -8.16 -11.28 9.04
CA PRO A 249 -7.77 -12.47 9.79
C PRO A 249 -8.64 -13.69 9.47
N GLY A 250 -8.00 -14.86 9.37
CA GLY A 250 -8.69 -16.13 9.14
C GLY A 250 -9.26 -16.35 7.72
N THR A 251 -8.96 -15.43 6.77
CA THR A 251 -9.46 -15.56 5.39
C THR A 251 -8.35 -15.93 4.40
N THR A 252 -8.73 -16.45 3.23
CA THR A 252 -7.80 -16.81 2.16
C THR A 252 -7.81 -15.80 1.02
N TYR A 253 -6.66 -15.63 0.38
CA TYR A 253 -6.49 -14.71 -0.73
C TYR A 253 -7.38 -15.05 -1.93
N ASP A 254 -7.41 -16.32 -2.34
CA ASP A 254 -8.16 -16.76 -3.52
C ASP A 254 -9.66 -16.74 -3.29
N GLY A 255 -10.14 -17.19 -2.13
CA GLY A 255 -11.56 -17.13 -1.79
C GLY A 255 -12.13 -15.73 -1.87
N ARG A 256 -11.41 -14.72 -1.29
CA ARG A 256 -11.87 -13.33 -1.38
C ARG A 256 -11.75 -12.75 -2.77
N ARG A 257 -10.72 -13.13 -3.54
CA ARG A 257 -10.58 -12.68 -4.93
C ARG A 257 -11.76 -13.13 -5.80
N GLU A 258 -12.22 -14.34 -5.63
CA GLU A 258 -13.34 -14.89 -6.39
C GLU A 258 -14.68 -14.28 -5.95
N ASN A 259 -14.92 -14.22 -4.65
CA ASN A 259 -16.20 -13.77 -4.09
C ASN A 259 -16.43 -12.26 -4.26
N PHE A 260 -15.37 -11.44 -4.34
CA PHE A 260 -15.50 -9.98 -4.36
C PHE A 260 -15.38 -9.36 -5.76
N ARG A 261 -15.05 -10.14 -6.80
CA ARG A 261 -15.09 -9.64 -8.17
C ARG A 261 -16.50 -9.19 -8.56
N PRO A 262 -16.62 -8.09 -9.32
CA PRO A 262 -15.57 -7.31 -9.99
C PRO A 262 -14.90 -6.21 -9.12
N PHE A 263 -15.08 -6.16 -7.80
CA PHE A 263 -14.54 -5.17 -6.87
C PHE A 263 -15.20 -3.78 -6.95
N ASP A 264 -16.47 -3.74 -7.30
CA ASP A 264 -17.27 -2.54 -7.53
C ASP A 264 -18.04 -2.05 -6.32
N ARG A 265 -18.00 -2.78 -5.20
CA ARG A 265 -18.73 -2.46 -3.96
C ARG A 265 -18.03 -3.02 -2.72
N LEU A 266 -18.43 -2.53 -1.56
CA LEU A 266 -18.08 -3.15 -0.28
C LEU A 266 -18.94 -4.40 -0.09
N HIS A 267 -18.29 -5.54 0.07
CA HIS A 267 -18.93 -6.84 0.33
C HIS A 267 -18.98 -7.16 1.82
N GLU A 268 -17.86 -6.97 2.51
CA GLU A 268 -17.70 -7.25 3.93
C GLU A 268 -16.97 -6.10 4.63
N PRO A 269 -17.67 -5.03 5.03
CA PRO A 269 -17.09 -3.95 5.80
C PRO A 269 -16.44 -4.44 7.09
N GLN A 270 -15.28 -3.88 7.44
CA GLN A 270 -14.47 -4.25 8.60
C GLN A 270 -14.42 -3.08 9.61
N PRO A 271 -15.49 -2.86 10.41
CA PRO A 271 -15.60 -1.67 11.26
C PRO A 271 -14.48 -1.57 12.29
N GLU A 272 -14.05 -2.68 12.86
CA GLU A 272 -12.97 -2.69 13.84
C GLU A 272 -11.61 -2.35 13.21
N MET A 273 -11.30 -2.88 12.04
CA MET A 273 -10.12 -2.47 11.26
C MET A 273 -10.15 -0.98 10.97
N ARG A 274 -11.30 -0.45 10.50
CA ARG A 274 -11.44 0.98 10.20
C ARG A 274 -11.22 1.83 11.44
N ARG A 275 -11.81 1.47 12.57
CA ARG A 275 -11.63 2.16 13.87
C ARG A 275 -10.15 2.25 14.24
N GLN A 276 -9.45 1.13 14.22
CA GLN A 276 -8.03 1.08 14.60
C GLN A 276 -7.15 1.88 13.63
N VAL A 277 -7.35 1.73 12.32
CA VAL A 277 -6.62 2.49 11.30
C VAL A 277 -6.83 3.99 11.47
N VAL A 278 -8.06 4.44 11.69
CA VAL A 278 -8.39 5.86 11.92
C VAL A 278 -7.72 6.37 13.19
N ASN A 279 -7.75 5.62 14.28
CA ASN A 279 -7.08 6.00 15.53
C ASN A 279 -5.57 6.18 15.36
N LEU A 280 -4.91 5.22 14.72
CA LEU A 280 -3.47 5.28 14.45
C LEU A 280 -3.14 6.44 13.49
N ALA A 281 -3.92 6.60 12.41
CA ALA A 281 -3.73 7.68 11.45
C ALA A 281 -3.84 9.06 12.12
N ARG A 282 -4.88 9.29 12.92
CA ARG A 282 -5.08 10.56 13.63
C ARG A 282 -3.95 10.88 14.61
N ARG A 283 -3.45 9.87 15.35
CA ARG A 283 -2.30 10.04 16.26
C ARG A 283 -1.08 10.48 15.48
N ALA A 284 -0.75 9.79 14.38
CA ALA A 284 0.39 10.10 13.55
C ALA A 284 0.28 11.47 12.84
N LEU A 285 -0.92 11.83 12.38
CA LEU A 285 -1.19 13.11 11.73
C LEU A 285 -1.05 14.29 12.69
N ARG A 286 -1.45 14.14 13.96
CA ARG A 286 -1.21 15.16 15.01
C ARG A 286 0.27 15.38 15.32
N GLU A 287 1.10 14.36 15.09
CA GLU A 287 2.57 14.45 15.18
C GLU A 287 3.21 14.91 13.86
N GLU A 288 2.41 15.44 12.92
CA GLU A 288 2.83 15.92 11.60
C GLU A 288 3.54 14.87 10.72
N LYS A 289 3.42 13.59 11.05
CA LYS A 289 4.01 12.51 10.27
C LYS A 289 3.30 12.33 8.93
N LYS A 290 4.04 11.89 7.91
CA LYS A 290 3.43 11.41 6.67
C LYS A 290 2.74 10.07 6.93
N VAL A 291 1.48 9.96 6.54
CA VAL A 291 0.67 8.75 6.72
C VAL A 291 0.24 8.21 5.37
N TYR A 292 0.63 6.98 5.08
CA TYR A 292 0.22 6.24 3.89
C TYR A 292 -0.75 5.14 4.29
N ILE A 293 -1.96 5.15 3.72
CA ILE A 293 -2.95 4.07 3.89
C ILE A 293 -3.18 3.44 2.53
N LEU A 294 -2.76 2.19 2.39
CA LEU A 294 -2.79 1.44 1.15
C LEU A 294 -3.79 0.27 1.27
N ALA A 295 -4.88 0.32 0.53
CA ALA A 295 -5.92 -0.70 0.60
C ALA A 295 -5.88 -1.64 -0.60
N ASN A 296 -6.14 -2.92 -0.35
CA ASN A 296 -6.42 -3.93 -1.36
C ASN A 296 -7.93 -4.22 -1.41
N ASN A 297 -8.43 -4.55 -2.59
CA ASN A 297 -9.86 -4.92 -2.77
C ASN A 297 -10.31 -6.06 -1.85
N LYS A 298 -9.41 -6.97 -1.48
CA LYS A 298 -9.72 -8.12 -0.64
C LYS A 298 -9.94 -7.78 0.83
N ALA A 299 -9.61 -6.56 1.25
CA ALA A 299 -9.90 -6.13 2.61
C ALA A 299 -11.42 -6.07 2.87
N GLU A 300 -12.18 -5.43 1.97
CA GLU A 300 -13.62 -5.22 2.17
C GLU A 300 -14.46 -5.39 0.88
N GLY A 301 -13.83 -5.55 -0.31
CA GLY A 301 -14.52 -5.71 -1.60
C GLY A 301 -14.12 -4.67 -2.64
N SER A 302 -13.89 -3.42 -2.25
CA SER A 302 -13.47 -2.34 -3.15
C SER A 302 -12.55 -1.37 -2.42
N SER A 303 -11.28 -1.36 -2.79
CA SER A 303 -10.29 -0.52 -2.12
C SER A 303 -10.58 1.00 -2.23
N PRO A 304 -11.07 1.56 -3.35
CA PRO A 304 -11.44 2.97 -3.37
C PRO A 304 -12.57 3.31 -2.40
N LEU A 305 -13.57 2.44 -2.26
CA LEU A 305 -14.67 2.64 -1.32
C LEU A 305 -14.25 2.43 0.14
N THR A 306 -13.32 1.50 0.41
CA THR A 306 -12.68 1.37 1.73
C THR A 306 -11.96 2.67 2.12
N LEU A 307 -11.17 3.23 1.19
CA LEU A 307 -10.44 4.47 1.44
C LEU A 307 -11.38 5.68 1.58
N GLN A 308 -12.50 5.73 0.85
CA GLN A 308 -13.52 6.75 1.03
C GLN A 308 -14.12 6.68 2.45
N ALA A 309 -14.50 5.50 2.91
CA ALA A 309 -15.05 5.32 4.25
C ALA A 309 -14.04 5.72 5.36
N LEU A 310 -12.75 5.41 5.18
CA LEU A 310 -11.70 5.86 6.10
C LEU A 310 -11.52 7.39 6.05
N ALA A 311 -11.58 8.00 4.87
CA ALA A 311 -11.49 9.45 4.70
C ALA A 311 -12.64 10.17 5.41
N GLU A 312 -13.88 9.67 5.27
CA GLU A 312 -15.06 10.19 5.96
C GLU A 312 -14.85 10.16 7.48
N LEU A 313 -14.46 9.01 8.03
CA LEU A 313 -14.16 8.86 9.45
C LEU A 313 -13.02 9.79 9.91
N ILE A 314 -11.93 9.92 9.16
CA ILE A 314 -10.80 10.80 9.53
C ILE A 314 -11.26 12.26 9.56
N ALA A 315 -12.13 12.69 8.65
CA ALA A 315 -12.61 14.06 8.53
C ALA A 315 -13.70 14.47 9.55
N GLU A 316 -14.40 13.51 10.19
CA GLU A 316 -15.50 13.78 11.12
C GLU A 316 -15.08 14.48 12.43
N THR A 317 -13.81 14.48 12.78
CA THR A 317 -13.29 14.94 14.08
C THR A 317 -12.19 16.00 13.95
N GLY A 318 -12.11 16.65 12.79
CA GLY A 318 -11.22 17.79 12.54
C GLY A 318 -11.86 19.12 12.90
#